data_393935e796ae1e8add622e55d487fb54
#
_entry.id   393935e796ae1e8add622e55d487fb54
#
_cell.length_a   1.000
_cell.length_b   1.000
_cell.length_c   1.000
_cell.angle_alpha   90.00
_cell.angle_beta   90.00
_cell.angle_gamma   90.00
#
_symmetry.space_group_name_H-M   'P 1'
#
loop_
_entity.id
_entity.type
_entity.pdbx_description
1 polymer ?
#
loop_
_entity_poly.entity_id
_entity_poly.type
_entity_poly.pdbx_seq_one_letter_code
_entity_poly.pdbx_strand_id
1 'polypeptide(L)'
;MKIAGVYKITNNITGDFYIGSSNDVKRRWADCRSPSQWKLRPGMKLYQAFIKYGLDNFTFEVLEETADIKEREQYYIEQLSPSYNNYQAKGQDAKRYKDWYKIHRDEKLAYSKGYHYTHRDEKLSKMKAYCKRLCLYEGKTLTLSALSYKFRRQGIPRYYMEASKYLLSK
;
A
#
# COMPACT_ATOMS: atom_id res chain seq x y z
N MET A 1 10.16 14.39 20.81
CA MET A 1 8.84 14.99 20.56
C MET A 1 8.45 14.71 19.11
N LYS A 2 7.23 14.25 18.83
CA LYS A 2 6.73 14.03 17.47
C LYS A 2 6.20 15.36 16.94
N ILE A 3 6.55 15.70 15.72
CA ILE A 3 6.07 16.90 15.03
C ILE A 3 5.09 16.45 13.96
N ALA A 4 3.81 16.79 14.10
CA ALA A 4 2.82 16.64 13.05
C ALA A 4 2.77 17.91 12.22
N GLY A 5 2.82 17.80 10.88
CA GLY A 5 2.82 18.99 10.05
C GLY A 5 3.09 18.73 8.57
N VAL A 6 3.19 19.84 7.86
CA VAL A 6 3.56 19.91 6.44
C VAL A 6 5.04 20.28 6.32
N TYR A 7 5.73 19.62 5.42
CA TYR A 7 7.16 19.81 5.19
C TYR A 7 7.48 19.96 3.70
N LYS A 8 8.63 20.59 3.43
CA LYS A 8 9.18 20.77 2.11
C LYS A 8 10.56 20.14 2.02
N ILE A 9 10.85 19.53 0.88
CA ILE A 9 12.17 18.98 0.56
C ILE A 9 12.63 19.65 -0.74
N THR A 10 13.66 20.47 -0.64
CA THR A 10 14.17 21.28 -1.76
C THR A 10 15.46 20.68 -2.29
N ASN A 11 15.58 20.55 -3.61
CA ASN A 11 16.83 20.26 -4.30
C ASN A 11 17.62 21.56 -4.45
N ASN A 12 18.75 21.67 -3.79
CA ASN A 12 19.56 22.88 -3.77
C ASN A 12 20.29 23.15 -5.10
N ILE A 13 20.35 22.15 -6.00
CA ILE A 13 20.96 22.30 -7.33
C ILE A 13 19.99 22.91 -8.33
N THR A 14 18.72 22.41 -8.34
CA THR A 14 17.74 22.81 -9.36
C THR A 14 16.71 23.80 -8.87
N GLY A 15 16.55 23.95 -7.55
CA GLY A 15 15.47 24.72 -6.93
C GLY A 15 14.13 23.98 -6.89
N ASP A 16 14.02 22.81 -7.53
CA ASP A 16 12.83 22.00 -7.51
C ASP A 16 12.53 21.46 -6.11
N PHE A 17 11.26 21.28 -5.76
CA PHE A 17 10.92 20.84 -4.42
C PHE A 17 9.69 19.92 -4.38
N TYR A 18 9.57 19.24 -3.26
CA TYR A 18 8.47 18.36 -2.88
C TYR A 18 7.79 18.88 -1.63
N ILE A 19 6.47 18.80 -1.56
CA ILE A 19 5.67 19.06 -0.38
C ILE A 19 5.01 17.77 0.08
N GLY A 20 5.05 17.50 1.38
CA GLY A 20 4.41 16.35 1.99
C GLY A 20 3.94 16.63 3.40
N SER A 21 3.12 15.75 3.95
CA SER A 21 2.65 15.83 5.33
C SER A 21 2.87 14.54 6.10
N SER A 22 3.01 14.64 7.42
CA SER A 22 3.14 13.50 8.29
C SER A 22 2.70 13.82 9.72
N ASN A 23 2.17 12.83 10.43
CA ASN A 23 1.96 12.89 11.88
C ASN A 23 3.28 12.79 12.68
N ASP A 24 4.37 12.42 12.02
CA ASP A 24 5.73 12.40 12.57
C ASP A 24 6.70 12.74 11.45
N VAL A 25 6.99 14.02 11.28
CA VAL A 25 7.84 14.54 10.21
C VAL A 25 9.28 14.00 10.32
N LYS A 26 9.83 13.90 11.53
CA LYS A 26 11.20 13.40 11.72
C LYS A 26 11.34 11.95 11.29
N ARG A 27 10.40 11.10 11.66
CA ARG A 27 10.36 9.71 11.21
C ARG A 27 10.19 9.63 9.70
N ARG A 28 9.28 10.45 9.13
CA ARG A 28 9.06 10.49 7.68
C ARG A 28 10.31 10.89 6.90
N TRP A 29 11.09 11.83 7.42
CA TRP A 29 12.37 12.22 6.80
C TRP A 29 13.41 11.10 6.87
N ALA A 30 13.48 10.35 7.97
CA ALA A 30 14.35 9.18 8.06
C ALA A 30 13.96 8.13 7.01
N ASP A 31 12.66 7.86 6.83
CA ASP A 31 12.17 6.97 5.78
C ASP A 31 12.55 7.48 4.39
N CYS A 32 12.38 8.79 4.12
CA CYS A 32 12.75 9.39 2.84
C CYS A 32 14.25 9.28 2.51
N ARG A 33 15.11 9.33 3.52
CA ARG A 33 16.56 9.20 3.37
C ARG A 33 17.03 7.76 3.15
N SER A 34 16.17 6.77 3.35
CA SER A 34 16.54 5.36 3.22
C SER A 34 16.55 4.89 1.77
N PRO A 35 17.69 4.39 1.23
CA PRO A 35 17.77 3.86 -0.13
C PRO A 35 16.81 2.70 -0.41
N SER A 36 16.43 1.93 0.61
CA SER A 36 15.44 0.85 0.48
C SER A 36 14.06 1.38 0.08
N GLN A 37 13.67 2.55 0.56
CA GLN A 37 12.40 3.19 0.19
C GLN A 37 12.39 3.67 -1.27
N TRP A 38 13.53 4.09 -1.80
CA TRP A 38 13.65 4.54 -3.20
C TRP A 38 13.45 3.37 -4.16
N LYS A 39 13.99 2.18 -3.82
CA LYS A 39 13.79 0.94 -4.58
C LYS A 39 12.35 0.47 -4.60
N LEU A 40 11.62 0.66 -3.50
CA LEU A 40 10.20 0.28 -3.40
C LEU A 40 9.27 1.19 -4.19
N ARG A 41 9.70 2.42 -4.50
CA ARG A 41 8.87 3.44 -5.18
C ARG A 41 9.62 4.11 -6.33
N PRO A 42 10.05 3.35 -7.36
CA PRO A 42 10.92 3.88 -8.44
C PRO A 42 10.24 4.96 -9.30
N GLY A 43 8.90 5.03 -9.31
CA GLY A 43 8.14 6.05 -10.03
C GLY A 43 8.01 7.41 -9.32
N MET A 44 8.54 7.55 -8.11
CA MET A 44 8.43 8.80 -7.35
C MET A 44 9.52 9.78 -7.80
N LYS A 45 9.13 10.93 -8.36
CA LYS A 45 10.05 11.96 -8.87
C LYS A 45 11.11 12.41 -7.85
N LEU A 46 10.69 12.59 -6.58
CA LEU A 46 11.59 12.93 -5.49
C LEU A 46 12.70 11.89 -5.30
N TYR A 47 12.36 10.60 -5.33
CA TYR A 47 13.36 9.54 -5.15
C TYR A 47 14.28 9.40 -6.36
N GLN A 48 13.78 9.63 -7.57
CA GLN A 48 14.63 9.72 -8.77
C GLN A 48 15.60 10.91 -8.66
N ALA A 49 15.15 12.04 -8.11
CA ALA A 49 16.00 13.18 -7.87
C ALA A 49 17.08 12.90 -6.80
N PHE A 50 16.77 12.17 -5.72
CA PHE A 50 17.78 11.74 -4.74
C PHE A 50 18.85 10.85 -5.37
N ILE A 51 18.46 9.93 -6.27
CA ILE A 51 19.40 9.06 -6.98
C ILE A 51 20.29 9.88 -7.93
N LYS A 52 19.71 10.86 -8.64
CA LYS A 52 20.40 11.64 -9.65
C LYS A 52 21.35 12.69 -9.05
N TYR A 53 20.91 13.40 -8.02
CA TYR A 53 21.61 14.56 -7.49
C TYR A 53 22.34 14.30 -6.17
N GLY A 54 22.11 13.16 -5.53
CA GLY A 54 22.63 12.84 -4.19
C GLY A 54 21.83 13.50 -3.08
N LEU A 55 21.64 12.78 -1.98
CA LEU A 55 20.80 13.21 -0.86
C LEU A 55 21.34 14.47 -0.15
N ASP A 56 22.64 14.65 -0.13
CA ASP A 56 23.32 15.78 0.53
C ASP A 56 22.98 17.14 -0.10
N ASN A 57 22.48 17.13 -1.33
CA ASN A 57 22.04 18.32 -2.04
C ASN A 57 20.55 18.65 -1.78
N PHE A 58 19.95 18.08 -0.75
CA PHE A 58 18.55 18.36 -0.43
C PHE A 58 18.40 18.94 0.98
N THR A 59 17.62 20.00 1.06
CA THR A 59 17.22 20.64 2.32
C THR A 59 15.85 20.18 2.73
N PHE A 60 15.69 19.82 4.01
CA PHE A 60 14.45 19.37 4.62
C PHE A 60 13.98 20.41 5.64
N GLU A 61 12.82 20.99 5.44
CA GLU A 61 12.25 22.04 6.29
C GLU A 61 10.79 21.76 6.65
N VAL A 62 10.37 22.13 7.86
CA VAL A 62 8.94 22.12 8.26
C VAL A 62 8.35 23.46 7.83
N LEU A 63 7.28 23.42 7.02
CA LEU A 63 6.54 24.61 6.62
C LEU A 63 5.55 25.03 7.70
N GLU A 64 4.85 24.07 8.28
CA GLU A 64 3.81 24.32 9.29
C GLU A 64 3.62 23.11 10.19
N GLU A 65 3.58 23.35 11.50
CA GLU A 65 3.15 22.36 12.49
C GLU A 65 1.62 22.46 12.66
N THR A 66 0.91 21.39 12.33
CA THR A 66 -0.55 21.36 12.35
C THR A 66 -1.09 19.95 12.54
N ALA A 67 -2.29 19.85 13.15
CA ALA A 67 -3.05 18.61 13.20
C ALA A 67 -3.78 18.31 11.90
N ASP A 68 -4.17 19.35 11.14
CA ASP A 68 -4.92 19.25 9.89
C ASP A 68 -4.01 19.06 8.68
N ILE A 69 -3.09 18.08 8.81
CA ILE A 69 -1.97 17.87 7.89
C ILE A 69 -2.38 17.68 6.43
N LYS A 70 -3.56 17.10 6.15
CA LYS A 70 -4.02 16.82 4.78
C LYS A 70 -4.54 18.05 4.06
N GLU A 71 -5.30 18.86 4.76
CA GLU A 71 -5.87 20.09 4.22
C GLU A 71 -4.75 21.11 3.98
N ARG A 72 -3.83 21.23 4.94
CA ARG A 72 -2.69 22.13 4.81
C ARG A 72 -1.67 21.68 3.75
N GLU A 73 -1.42 20.37 3.60
CA GLU A 73 -0.61 19.84 2.48
C GLU A 73 -1.20 20.25 1.13
N GLN A 74 -2.51 20.07 0.95
CA GLN A 74 -3.20 20.45 -0.28
C GLN A 74 -3.10 21.95 -0.55
N TYR A 75 -3.32 22.78 0.46
CA TYR A 75 -3.14 24.22 0.37
C TYR A 75 -1.75 24.60 -0.15
N TYR A 76 -0.67 24.06 0.45
CA TYR A 76 0.69 24.36 0.03
C TYR A 76 1.01 23.84 -1.37
N ILE A 77 0.47 22.68 -1.77
CA ILE A 77 0.64 22.15 -3.14
C ILE A 77 0.00 23.09 -4.16
N GLU A 78 -1.19 23.61 -3.88
CA GLU A 78 -1.89 24.53 -4.77
C GLU A 78 -1.19 25.89 -4.87
N GLN A 79 -0.69 26.41 -3.75
CA GLN A 79 -0.02 27.71 -3.72
C GLN A 79 1.37 27.69 -4.35
N LEU A 80 2.14 26.64 -4.12
CA LEU A 80 3.56 26.58 -4.46
C LEU A 80 3.88 25.73 -5.70
N SER A 81 2.93 24.93 -6.20
CA SER A 81 3.06 24.11 -7.41
C SER A 81 4.34 23.28 -7.46
N PRO A 82 4.60 22.38 -6.49
CA PRO A 82 5.85 21.64 -6.36
C PRO A 82 6.10 20.70 -7.54
N SER A 83 7.30 20.75 -8.14
CA SER A 83 7.65 19.97 -9.33
C SER A 83 7.84 18.47 -9.07
N TYR A 84 8.20 18.07 -7.85
CA TYR A 84 8.39 16.67 -7.47
C TYR A 84 7.11 15.98 -6.96
N ASN A 85 6.01 16.71 -6.74
CA ASN A 85 4.75 16.08 -6.45
C ASN A 85 4.12 15.50 -7.73
N ASN A 86 3.74 14.23 -7.67
CA ASN A 86 3.03 13.59 -8.78
C ASN A 86 1.53 13.95 -8.82
N TYR A 87 1.08 14.75 -7.85
CA TYR A 87 -0.31 15.11 -7.69
C TYR A 87 -0.63 16.43 -8.40
N GLN A 88 -1.40 16.35 -9.45
CA GLN A 88 -2.37 17.39 -9.75
C GLN A 88 -3.47 17.29 -8.69
N ALA A 89 -4.03 18.42 -8.27
CA ALA A 89 -4.98 18.52 -7.16
C ALA A 89 -5.93 17.33 -7.04
N LYS A 90 -6.09 16.76 -5.83
CA LYS A 90 -6.84 15.51 -5.53
C LYS A 90 -8.22 15.42 -6.19
N GLY A 91 -8.85 16.55 -6.55
CA GLY A 91 -10.13 16.58 -7.24
C GLY A 91 -10.06 16.17 -8.70
N GLN A 92 -8.99 16.51 -9.40
CA GLN A 92 -8.86 16.21 -10.84
C GLN A 92 -8.49 14.76 -11.10
N ASP A 93 -7.60 14.16 -10.30
CA ASP A 93 -7.23 12.75 -10.48
C ASP A 93 -8.37 11.80 -10.08
N ALA A 94 -9.11 12.12 -9.02
CA ALA A 94 -10.26 11.30 -8.60
C ALA A 94 -11.39 11.39 -9.65
N LYS A 95 -11.64 12.56 -10.21
CA LYS A 95 -12.62 12.76 -11.29
C LYS A 95 -12.16 12.06 -12.56
N ARG A 96 -10.92 12.29 -12.99
CA ARG A 96 -10.31 11.65 -14.16
C ARG A 96 -10.31 10.13 -14.05
N TYR A 97 -10.00 9.57 -12.87
CA TYR A 97 -10.08 8.14 -12.62
C TYR A 97 -11.52 7.62 -12.69
N LYS A 98 -12.50 8.33 -12.11
CA LYS A 98 -13.92 7.99 -12.20
C LYS A 98 -14.42 8.01 -13.64
N ASP A 99 -14.06 9.03 -14.40
CA ASP A 99 -14.46 9.17 -15.81
C ASP A 99 -13.80 8.08 -16.66
N TRP A 100 -12.51 7.84 -16.47
CA TRP A 100 -11.80 6.74 -17.11
C TRP A 100 -12.42 5.38 -16.76
N TYR A 101 -12.69 5.13 -15.47
CA TYR A 101 -13.32 3.88 -15.02
C TYR A 101 -14.73 3.70 -15.59
N LYS A 102 -15.50 4.78 -15.71
CA LYS A 102 -16.84 4.75 -16.30
C LYS A 102 -16.80 4.33 -17.78
N ILE A 103 -15.82 4.81 -18.53
CA ILE A 103 -15.61 4.48 -19.94
C ILE A 103 -15.14 3.01 -20.11
N HIS A 104 -14.20 2.56 -19.26
CA HIS A 104 -13.56 1.24 -19.40
C HIS A 104 -14.17 0.17 -18.50
N ARG A 105 -15.31 0.45 -17.85
CA ARG A 105 -15.94 -0.45 -16.88
C ARG A 105 -16.26 -1.82 -17.47
N ASP A 106 -16.89 -1.84 -18.65
CA ASP A 106 -17.35 -3.08 -19.26
C ASP A 106 -16.19 -3.93 -19.76
N GLU A 107 -15.15 -3.30 -20.29
CA GLU A 107 -13.90 -3.97 -20.66
C GLU A 107 -13.21 -4.59 -19.46
N LYS A 108 -13.10 -3.86 -18.34
CA LYS A 108 -12.53 -4.36 -17.07
C LYS A 108 -13.36 -5.50 -16.48
N LEU A 109 -14.68 -5.41 -16.55
CA LEU A 109 -15.57 -6.48 -16.09
C LEU A 109 -15.45 -7.72 -16.97
N ALA A 110 -15.36 -7.56 -18.29
CA ALA A 110 -15.15 -8.64 -19.24
C ALA A 110 -13.79 -9.34 -19.01
N TYR A 111 -12.72 -8.55 -18.86
CA TYR A 111 -11.38 -9.07 -18.52
C TYR A 111 -11.40 -9.85 -17.20
N SER A 112 -12.00 -9.28 -16.15
CA SER A 112 -12.09 -9.93 -14.83
C SER A 112 -12.88 -11.25 -14.90
N LYS A 113 -14.02 -11.26 -15.60
CA LYS A 113 -14.81 -12.48 -15.82
C LYS A 113 -14.02 -13.54 -16.60
N GLY A 114 -13.36 -13.13 -17.69
CA GLY A 114 -12.51 -14.02 -18.49
C GLY A 114 -11.38 -14.61 -17.65
N TYR A 115 -10.67 -13.79 -16.88
CA TYR A 115 -9.61 -14.25 -15.97
C TYR A 115 -10.12 -15.24 -14.95
N HIS A 116 -11.27 -14.95 -14.31
CA HIS A 116 -11.87 -15.87 -13.35
C HIS A 116 -12.32 -17.18 -13.98
N TYR A 117 -12.85 -17.15 -15.20
CA TYR A 117 -13.26 -18.33 -15.92
C TYR A 117 -12.06 -19.22 -16.28
N THR A 118 -11.03 -18.65 -16.89
CA THR A 118 -9.83 -19.40 -17.32
C THR A 118 -9.03 -19.99 -16.15
N HIS A 119 -9.00 -19.30 -14.98
CA HIS A 119 -8.25 -19.76 -13.81
C HIS A 119 -9.10 -20.47 -12.76
N ARG A 120 -10.39 -20.73 -13.07
CA ARG A 120 -11.33 -21.35 -12.13
C ARG A 120 -10.89 -22.73 -11.69
N ASP A 121 -10.54 -23.58 -12.63
CA ASP A 121 -10.22 -24.99 -12.37
C ASP A 121 -8.90 -25.11 -11.62
N GLU A 122 -7.91 -24.29 -11.95
CA GLU A 122 -6.64 -24.20 -11.21
C GLU A 122 -6.88 -23.77 -9.76
N LYS A 123 -7.67 -22.72 -9.53
CA LYS A 123 -8.01 -22.26 -8.18
C LYS A 123 -8.79 -23.31 -7.40
N LEU A 124 -9.74 -23.99 -8.05
CA LEU A 124 -10.52 -25.07 -7.43
C LEU A 124 -9.64 -26.26 -7.08
N SER A 125 -8.72 -26.67 -7.95
CA SER A 125 -7.79 -27.78 -7.68
C SER A 125 -6.85 -27.45 -6.53
N LYS A 126 -6.26 -26.24 -6.50
CA LYS A 126 -5.44 -25.76 -5.37
C LYS A 126 -6.23 -25.73 -4.06
N MET A 127 -7.45 -25.24 -4.11
CA MET A 127 -8.32 -25.20 -2.93
C MET A 127 -8.71 -26.62 -2.45
N LYS A 128 -9.05 -27.53 -3.36
CA LYS A 128 -9.33 -28.93 -3.01
C LYS A 128 -8.11 -29.62 -2.41
N ALA A 129 -6.92 -29.41 -2.98
CA ALA A 129 -5.68 -29.94 -2.44
C ALA A 129 -5.38 -29.37 -1.03
N TYR A 130 -5.58 -28.07 -0.84
CA TYR A 130 -5.42 -27.43 0.47
C TYR A 130 -6.41 -27.99 1.51
N CYS A 131 -7.67 -28.15 1.16
CA CYS A 131 -8.69 -28.68 2.07
C CYS A 131 -8.47 -30.15 2.44
N LYS A 132 -7.76 -30.93 1.62
CA LYS A 132 -7.41 -32.33 1.90
C LYS A 132 -6.19 -32.48 2.81
N ARG A 133 -5.44 -31.41 3.11
CA ARG A 133 -4.29 -31.48 4.01
C ARG A 133 -4.73 -32.02 5.37
N LEU A 134 -3.91 -32.93 5.89
CA LEU A 134 -4.16 -33.53 7.19
C LEU A 134 -3.64 -32.64 8.31
N CYS A 135 -4.40 -32.56 9.37
CA CYS A 135 -4.10 -31.80 10.58
C CYS A 135 -4.23 -32.72 11.81
N LEU A 136 -3.38 -32.55 12.79
CA LEU A 136 -3.53 -33.18 14.09
C LEU A 136 -4.25 -32.20 15.03
N TYR A 137 -5.41 -32.60 15.56
CA TYR A 137 -6.19 -31.81 16.50
C TYR A 137 -6.78 -32.71 17.59
N GLU A 138 -6.49 -32.42 18.84
CA GLU A 138 -6.94 -33.20 20.01
C GLU A 138 -6.61 -34.69 19.85
N GLY A 139 -5.40 -35.02 19.37
CA GLY A 139 -4.97 -36.40 19.16
C GLY A 139 -5.63 -37.13 17.98
N LYS A 140 -6.48 -36.46 17.19
CA LYS A 140 -7.13 -37.02 16.01
C LYS A 140 -6.62 -36.40 14.72
N THR A 141 -6.40 -37.24 13.72
CA THR A 141 -6.06 -36.80 12.38
C THR A 141 -7.33 -36.43 11.63
N LEU A 142 -7.44 -35.17 11.21
CA LEU A 142 -8.57 -34.60 10.49
C LEU A 142 -8.12 -33.94 9.20
N THR A 143 -8.99 -33.84 8.20
CA THR A 143 -8.73 -32.94 7.07
C THR A 143 -8.91 -31.48 7.50
N LEU A 144 -8.25 -30.57 6.82
CA LEU A 144 -8.38 -29.15 7.12
C LEU A 144 -9.83 -28.64 6.98
N SER A 145 -10.59 -29.21 6.05
CA SER A 145 -12.02 -28.90 5.90
C SER A 145 -12.86 -29.40 7.09
N ALA A 146 -12.58 -30.60 7.60
CA ALA A 146 -13.26 -31.14 8.78
C ALA A 146 -12.96 -30.33 10.04
N LEU A 147 -11.70 -29.94 10.23
CA LEU A 147 -11.28 -29.06 11.31
C LEU A 147 -11.96 -27.68 11.23
N SER A 148 -12.02 -27.10 10.04
CA SER A 148 -12.70 -25.83 9.77
C SER A 148 -14.20 -25.90 10.11
N TYR A 149 -14.85 -26.99 9.78
CA TYR A 149 -16.26 -27.24 10.11
C TYR A 149 -16.46 -27.37 11.64
N LYS A 150 -15.56 -28.09 12.33
CA LYS A 150 -15.60 -28.23 13.80
C LYS A 150 -15.50 -26.87 14.49
N PHE A 151 -14.54 -26.04 14.10
CA PHE A 151 -14.34 -24.69 14.66
C PHE A 151 -15.54 -23.78 14.42
N ARG A 152 -16.15 -23.85 13.24
CA ARG A 152 -17.37 -23.08 12.95
C ARG A 152 -18.52 -23.45 13.87
N ARG A 153 -18.68 -24.71 14.16
CA ARG A 153 -19.73 -25.18 15.10
C ARG A 153 -19.46 -24.74 16.54
N GLN A 154 -18.22 -24.55 16.90
CA GLN A 154 -17.79 -24.04 18.22
C GLN A 154 -17.77 -22.51 18.32
N GLY A 155 -18.20 -21.80 17.28
CA GLY A 155 -18.19 -20.34 17.25
C GLY A 155 -16.79 -19.72 17.17
N ILE A 156 -15.76 -20.50 16.85
CA ILE A 156 -14.38 -20.02 16.75
C ILE A 156 -14.21 -19.28 15.41
N PRO A 157 -13.82 -18.00 15.41
CA PRO A 157 -13.64 -17.21 14.19
C PRO A 157 -12.56 -17.80 13.29
N ARG A 158 -12.78 -17.71 11.97
CA ARG A 158 -11.93 -18.31 10.94
C ARG A 158 -10.48 -17.79 10.94
N TYR A 159 -10.23 -16.55 11.39
CA TYR A 159 -8.90 -15.96 11.48
C TYR A 159 -8.03 -16.49 12.63
N TYR A 160 -8.63 -17.14 13.63
CA TYR A 160 -7.88 -17.88 14.66
C TYR A 160 -7.37 -19.24 14.19
N MET A 161 -7.77 -19.66 12.99
CA MET A 161 -7.23 -20.86 12.36
C MET A 161 -5.87 -20.53 11.72
N GLU A 162 -4.83 -20.42 12.52
CA GLU A 162 -3.47 -20.57 11.98
C GLU A 162 -3.32 -22.04 11.57
N ALA A 163 -3.72 -22.35 10.34
CA ALA A 163 -3.70 -23.70 9.80
C ALA A 163 -2.31 -24.35 9.92
N SER A 164 -1.25 -23.55 9.95
CA SER A 164 0.12 -23.98 10.17
C SER A 164 0.36 -24.67 11.51
N LYS A 165 -0.38 -24.31 12.56
CA LYS A 165 -0.25 -24.92 13.90
C LYS A 165 -0.75 -26.37 13.97
N TYR A 166 -1.61 -26.75 13.04
CA TYR A 166 -2.28 -28.04 13.05
C TYR A 166 -1.89 -28.95 11.88
N LEU A 167 -1.08 -28.43 10.94
CA LEU A 167 -0.63 -29.21 9.81
C LEU A 167 0.39 -30.27 10.28
N LEU A 168 0.17 -31.51 9.90
CA LEU A 168 1.20 -32.54 10.01
C LEU A 168 2.28 -32.22 8.96
N SER A 169 3.51 -32.02 9.40
CA SER A 169 4.67 -31.97 8.51
C SER A 169 4.79 -33.33 7.81
N LYS A 170 5.03 -33.29 6.49
CA LYS A 170 5.40 -34.50 5.74
C LYS A 170 6.77 -34.98 6.16
#